data_406c49da2969d34fe41512cdee9c4037
#
_entry.id   406c49da2969d34fe41512cdee9c4037
#
_cell.length_a   1.000
_cell.length_b   1.000
_cell.length_c   1.000
_cell.angle_alpha   90.00
_cell.angle_beta   90.00
_cell.angle_gamma   90.00
#
_symmetry.space_group_name_H-M   'P 1'
#
loop_
_entity.id
_entity.type
_entity.pdbx_description
1 polymer ?
#
loop_
_entity_poly.entity_id
_entity_poly.type
_entity_poly.pdbx_seq_one_letter_code
_entity_poly.pdbx_strand_id
1 'polypeptide(L)'
;MVHLCLDFEGVLIPEIWQCLAKEVNSDDLMLTTQDLKDYDELMSLRMKVVNEKNIKLSDIQKIVRDIDPFDGAQEFLDWARSKFQVTIVSDTFYELAWPLVEKLGYPSIICHNMTVENDKITGYKLRQPNNKQKVIEALQSLKFKVFASGDSY
;
A
#
# COMPACT_ATOMS: atom_id res chain seq x y z
N MET A 1 5.52 20.40 -16.50
CA MET A 1 4.32 19.77 -15.90
C MET A 1 4.65 19.29 -14.50
N VAL A 2 3.72 19.41 -13.58
CA VAL A 2 3.87 18.96 -12.20
C VAL A 2 3.43 17.50 -12.08
N HIS A 3 4.22 16.71 -11.36
CA HIS A 3 3.87 15.35 -10.98
C HIS A 3 3.61 15.29 -9.48
N LEU A 4 2.46 14.79 -9.09
CA LEU A 4 2.06 14.60 -7.70
C LEU A 4 2.25 13.13 -7.31
N CYS A 5 3.06 12.87 -6.30
CA CYS A 5 3.21 11.57 -5.67
C CYS A 5 2.40 11.53 -4.36
N LEU A 6 1.50 10.58 -4.25
CA LEU A 6 0.67 10.40 -3.06
C LEU A 6 1.00 9.09 -2.38
N ASP A 7 1.00 9.07 -1.06
CA ASP A 7 0.92 7.82 -0.32
C ASP A 7 -0.48 7.21 -0.47
N PHE A 8 -0.64 5.94 -0.12
CA PHE A 8 -1.90 5.21 -0.29
C PHE A 8 -2.59 4.99 1.05
N GLU A 9 -2.01 4.15 1.90
CA GLU A 9 -2.55 3.86 3.22
C GLU A 9 -2.39 5.08 4.14
N GLY A 10 -3.43 5.39 4.90
CA GLY A 10 -3.48 6.59 5.75
C GLY A 10 -3.76 7.91 5.01
N VAL A 11 -3.81 7.90 3.68
CA VAL A 11 -4.06 9.08 2.83
C VAL A 11 -5.34 8.91 2.01
N LEU A 12 -5.45 7.84 1.25
CA LEU A 12 -6.62 7.54 0.40
C LEU A 12 -7.47 6.40 0.95
N ILE A 13 -6.85 5.49 1.68
CA ILE A 13 -7.46 4.28 2.25
C ILE A 13 -6.98 4.04 3.67
N PRO A 14 -7.74 3.28 4.48
CA PRO A 14 -7.27 2.80 5.78
C PRO A 14 -6.06 1.86 5.66
N GLU A 15 -5.34 1.68 6.74
CA GLU A 15 -4.23 0.72 6.85
C GLU A 15 -4.74 -0.71 6.67
N ILE A 16 -4.32 -1.39 5.59
CA ILE A 16 -4.80 -2.73 5.22
C ILE A 16 -4.50 -3.74 6.32
N TRP A 17 -3.26 -3.76 6.83
CA TRP A 17 -2.89 -4.71 7.88
C TRP A 17 -3.65 -4.53 9.19
N GLN A 18 -4.00 -3.29 9.54
CA GLN A 18 -4.84 -3.02 10.71
C GLN A 18 -6.29 -3.47 10.51
N CYS A 19 -6.81 -3.32 9.30
CA CYS A 19 -8.13 -3.86 8.96
C CYS A 19 -8.15 -5.39 9.06
N LEU A 20 -7.11 -6.04 8.53
CA LEU A 20 -6.94 -7.49 8.65
C LEU A 20 -6.80 -7.92 10.11
N ALA A 21 -6.02 -7.19 10.91
CA ALA A 21 -5.82 -7.47 12.33
C ALA A 21 -7.15 -7.54 13.11
N LYS A 22 -8.06 -6.62 12.84
CA LYS A 22 -9.38 -6.58 13.45
C LYS A 22 -10.23 -7.80 13.07
N GLU A 23 -10.20 -8.19 11.80
CA GLU A 23 -10.99 -9.32 11.30
C GLU A 23 -10.49 -10.68 11.84
N VAL A 24 -9.19 -10.83 12.04
CA VAL A 24 -8.59 -12.08 12.52
C VAL A 24 -8.22 -12.06 14.00
N ASN A 25 -8.54 -10.99 14.73
CA ASN A 25 -8.25 -10.78 16.15
C ASN A 25 -6.75 -10.98 16.49
N SER A 26 -5.88 -10.28 15.76
CA SER A 26 -4.42 -10.33 15.96
C SER A 26 -3.88 -8.98 16.37
N ASP A 27 -3.36 -8.86 17.59
CA ASP A 27 -2.68 -7.65 18.06
C ASP A 27 -1.36 -7.42 17.31
N ASP A 28 -0.67 -8.49 16.94
CA ASP A 28 0.60 -8.41 16.21
C ASP A 28 0.44 -7.76 14.83
N LEU A 29 -0.66 -8.01 14.14
CA LEU A 29 -0.95 -7.39 12.85
C LEU A 29 -1.36 -5.92 12.96
N MET A 30 -1.70 -5.43 14.15
CA MET A 30 -1.96 -4.00 14.39
C MET A 30 -0.69 -3.15 14.37
N LEU A 31 0.49 -3.77 14.58
CA LEU A 31 1.76 -3.06 14.62
C LEU A 31 2.10 -2.44 13.27
N THR A 32 2.71 -1.27 13.32
CA THR A 32 3.13 -0.49 12.15
C THR A 32 4.63 -0.20 12.21
N THR A 33 5.14 0.50 11.21
CA THR A 33 6.53 0.99 11.20
C THR A 33 6.83 2.02 12.30
N GLN A 34 5.82 2.56 12.97
CA GLN A 34 5.98 3.39 14.15
C GLN A 34 6.36 2.56 15.38
N ASP A 35 5.85 1.33 15.45
CA ASP A 35 6.11 0.39 16.55
C ASP A 35 7.39 -0.42 16.31
N LEU A 36 7.57 -0.94 15.10
CA LEU A 36 8.75 -1.67 14.65
C LEU A 36 9.36 -0.91 13.46
N LYS A 37 10.47 -0.23 13.70
CA LYS A 37 11.12 0.63 12.68
C LYS A 37 11.77 -0.16 11.55
N ASP A 38 12.19 -1.40 11.82
CA ASP A 38 12.73 -2.28 10.80
C ASP A 38 11.57 -2.93 10.01
N TYR A 39 11.49 -2.58 8.74
CA TYR A 39 10.43 -3.06 7.86
C TYR A 39 10.47 -4.58 7.67
N ASP A 40 11.67 -5.16 7.57
CA ASP A 40 11.83 -6.62 7.41
C ASP A 40 11.41 -7.36 8.67
N GLU A 41 11.71 -6.80 9.85
CA GLU A 41 11.23 -7.36 11.12
C GLU A 41 9.70 -7.32 11.21
N LEU A 42 9.09 -6.19 10.85
CA LEU A 42 7.64 -6.04 10.80
C LEU A 42 6.99 -7.04 9.84
N MET A 43 7.55 -7.17 8.63
CA MET A 43 7.03 -8.11 7.64
C MET A 43 7.22 -9.56 8.04
N SER A 44 8.32 -9.90 8.70
CA SER A 44 8.57 -11.25 9.24
C SER A 44 7.52 -11.63 10.28
N LEU A 45 7.15 -10.70 11.16
CA LEU A 45 6.09 -10.89 12.15
C LEU A 45 4.73 -11.10 11.45
N ARG A 46 4.41 -10.28 10.46
CA ARG A 46 3.17 -10.39 9.67
C ARG A 46 3.07 -11.73 8.95
N MET A 47 4.16 -12.17 8.32
CA MET A 47 4.22 -13.47 7.64
C MET A 47 4.04 -14.64 8.62
N LYS A 48 4.64 -14.53 9.80
CA LYS A 48 4.47 -15.53 10.87
C LYS A 48 3.01 -15.67 11.26
N VAL A 49 2.32 -14.58 11.54
CA VAL A 49 0.89 -14.58 11.91
C VAL A 49 0.01 -15.16 10.79
N VAL A 50 0.25 -14.74 9.56
CA VAL A 50 -0.48 -15.25 8.39
C VAL A 50 -0.31 -16.77 8.25
N ASN A 51 0.89 -17.28 8.43
CA ASN A 51 1.16 -18.71 8.38
C ASN A 51 0.54 -19.48 9.55
N GLU A 52 0.70 -19.01 10.78
CA GLU A 52 0.15 -19.66 11.99
C GLU A 52 -1.37 -19.72 11.96
N LYS A 53 -2.04 -18.69 11.47
CA LYS A 53 -3.50 -18.64 11.34
C LYS A 53 -4.01 -19.26 10.03
N ASN A 54 -3.13 -19.77 9.18
CA ASN A 54 -3.47 -20.33 7.88
C ASN A 54 -4.32 -19.38 7.01
N ILE A 55 -3.97 -18.11 7.01
CA ILE A 55 -4.65 -17.08 6.21
C ILE A 55 -4.14 -17.16 4.77
N LYS A 56 -5.06 -17.34 3.83
CA LYS A 56 -4.76 -17.36 2.40
C LYS A 56 -4.83 -15.96 1.80
N LEU A 57 -4.18 -15.75 0.65
CA LEU A 57 -4.28 -14.48 -0.06
C LEU A 57 -5.74 -14.14 -0.40
N SER A 58 -6.51 -15.13 -0.85
CA SER A 58 -7.95 -14.95 -1.14
C SER A 58 -8.76 -14.49 0.07
N ASP A 59 -8.41 -14.96 1.27
CA ASP A 59 -9.04 -14.51 2.52
C ASP A 59 -8.76 -13.01 2.75
N ILE A 60 -7.51 -12.59 2.59
CA ILE A 60 -7.12 -11.19 2.73
C ILE A 60 -7.80 -10.32 1.68
N GLN A 61 -7.79 -10.73 0.42
CA GLN A 61 -8.44 -9.99 -0.67
C GLN A 61 -9.94 -9.84 -0.46
N LYS A 62 -10.59 -10.84 0.12
CA LYS A 62 -12.01 -10.75 0.50
C LYS A 62 -12.25 -9.67 1.54
N ILE A 63 -11.40 -9.61 2.58
CA ILE A 63 -11.45 -8.56 3.60
C ILE A 63 -11.18 -7.19 2.98
N VAL A 64 -10.19 -7.07 2.12
CA VAL A 64 -9.81 -5.82 1.46
C VAL A 64 -10.93 -5.29 0.56
N ARG A 65 -11.70 -6.18 -0.10
CA ARG A 65 -12.87 -5.77 -0.90
C ARG A 65 -13.95 -5.09 -0.07
N ASP A 66 -14.03 -5.38 1.22
CA ASP A 66 -14.98 -4.76 2.14
C ASP A 66 -14.48 -3.43 2.74
N ILE A 67 -13.22 -3.07 2.50
CA ILE A 67 -12.65 -1.78 2.91
C ILE A 67 -13.11 -0.72 1.90
N ASP A 68 -13.58 0.42 2.43
CA ASP A 68 -13.88 1.59 1.60
C ASP A 68 -12.74 2.61 1.66
N PRO A 69 -12.44 3.30 0.55
CA PRO A 69 -11.60 4.50 0.58
C PRO A 69 -12.15 5.53 1.56
N PHE A 70 -11.28 6.41 2.05
CA PHE A 70 -11.73 7.50 2.89
C PHE A 70 -12.74 8.42 2.15
N ASP A 71 -13.65 9.00 2.89
CA ASP A 71 -14.59 9.98 2.36
C ASP A 71 -13.82 11.11 1.66
N GLY A 72 -14.21 11.42 0.43
CA GLY A 72 -13.54 12.42 -0.39
C GLY A 72 -12.29 11.95 -1.14
N ALA A 73 -11.80 10.74 -0.92
CA ALA A 73 -10.60 10.23 -1.59
C ALA A 73 -10.75 10.16 -3.11
N GLN A 74 -11.89 9.67 -3.60
CA GLN A 74 -12.16 9.60 -5.03
C GLN A 74 -12.25 10.99 -5.66
N GLU A 75 -12.99 11.89 -5.05
CA GLU A 75 -13.16 13.26 -5.52
C GLU A 75 -11.83 14.02 -5.54
N PHE A 76 -11.02 13.85 -4.50
CA PHE A 76 -9.67 14.42 -4.45
C PHE A 76 -8.78 13.86 -5.57
N LEU A 77 -8.81 12.55 -5.77
CA LEU A 77 -8.00 11.90 -6.80
C LEU A 77 -8.41 12.34 -8.21
N ASP A 78 -9.71 12.47 -8.47
CA ASP A 78 -10.24 12.96 -9.74
C ASP A 78 -9.84 14.42 -9.99
N TRP A 79 -9.94 15.26 -8.96
CA TRP A 79 -9.47 16.65 -9.03
C TRP A 79 -7.97 16.71 -9.30
N ALA A 80 -7.16 15.94 -8.55
CA ALA A 80 -5.72 15.94 -8.71
C ALA A 80 -5.30 15.52 -10.13
N ARG A 81 -5.93 14.46 -10.66
CA ARG A 81 -5.68 13.99 -12.04
C ARG A 81 -6.10 15.00 -13.12
N SER A 82 -7.05 15.88 -12.82
CA SER A 82 -7.45 16.96 -13.75
C SER A 82 -6.42 18.09 -13.84
N LYS A 83 -5.48 18.18 -12.88
CA LYS A 83 -4.49 19.27 -12.76
C LYS A 83 -3.05 18.79 -12.91
N PHE A 84 -2.75 17.57 -12.52
CA PHE A 84 -1.40 17.03 -12.40
C PHE A 84 -1.30 15.63 -13.01
N GLN A 85 -0.08 15.22 -13.32
CA GLN A 85 0.22 13.80 -13.40
C GLN A 85 0.22 13.24 -11.97
N VAL A 86 -0.44 12.13 -11.73
CA VAL A 86 -0.56 11.56 -10.37
C VAL A 86 -0.07 10.12 -10.37
N THR A 87 0.79 9.80 -9.41
CA THR A 87 1.20 8.42 -9.11
C THR A 87 1.11 8.18 -7.60
N ILE A 88 0.46 7.11 -7.21
CA ILE A 88 0.48 6.62 -5.84
C ILE A 88 1.80 5.86 -5.65
N VAL A 89 2.53 6.16 -4.58
CA VAL A 89 3.77 5.46 -4.22
C VAL A 89 3.63 4.97 -2.79
N SER A 90 3.63 3.66 -2.61
CA SER A 90 3.30 3.02 -1.33
C SER A 90 4.24 1.87 -1.03
N ASP A 91 4.40 1.55 0.24
CA ASP A 91 5.09 0.35 0.72
C ASP A 91 4.13 -0.85 0.91
N THR A 92 2.94 -0.76 0.37
CA THR A 92 1.98 -1.86 0.28
C THR A 92 2.38 -2.87 -0.82
N PHE A 93 1.53 -3.84 -1.05
CA PHE A 93 1.72 -4.90 -2.05
C PHE A 93 0.57 -4.90 -3.05
N TYR A 94 0.88 -5.10 -4.34
CA TYR A 94 -0.15 -5.13 -5.39
C TYR A 94 -1.24 -6.15 -5.09
N GLU A 95 -0.87 -7.32 -4.63
CA GLU A 95 -1.80 -8.43 -4.35
C GLU A 95 -2.82 -8.08 -3.26
N LEU A 96 -2.45 -7.23 -2.32
CA LEU A 96 -3.35 -6.73 -1.26
C LEU A 96 -4.13 -5.51 -1.69
N ALA A 97 -3.48 -4.58 -2.38
CA ALA A 97 -4.02 -3.25 -2.68
C ALA A 97 -5.00 -3.24 -3.84
N TRP A 98 -4.91 -4.21 -4.74
CA TRP A 98 -5.61 -4.18 -6.03
C TRP A 98 -7.12 -3.97 -5.95
N PRO A 99 -7.87 -4.60 -5.02
CA PRO A 99 -9.30 -4.33 -4.90
C PRO A 99 -9.64 -2.87 -4.55
N LEU A 100 -8.75 -2.18 -3.83
CA LEU A 100 -8.90 -0.77 -3.52
C LEU A 100 -8.46 0.14 -4.67
N VAL A 101 -7.44 -0.27 -5.41
CA VAL A 101 -7.04 0.38 -6.67
C VAL A 101 -8.21 0.38 -7.65
N GLU A 102 -8.91 -0.75 -7.78
CA GLU A 102 -10.13 -0.88 -8.60
C GLU A 102 -11.21 0.11 -8.16
N LYS A 103 -11.50 0.19 -6.87
CA LYS A 103 -12.50 1.13 -6.31
C LYS A 103 -12.18 2.60 -6.60
N LEU A 104 -10.90 2.94 -6.73
CA LEU A 104 -10.43 4.30 -7.03
C LEU A 104 -10.26 4.56 -8.53
N GLY A 105 -10.76 3.69 -9.40
CA GLY A 105 -10.72 3.86 -10.85
C GLY A 105 -9.34 3.62 -11.47
N TYR A 106 -8.59 2.66 -10.91
CA TYR A 106 -7.27 2.23 -11.40
C TYR A 106 -6.23 3.36 -11.50
N PRO A 107 -5.97 4.10 -10.42
CA PRO A 107 -4.88 5.07 -10.42
C PRO A 107 -3.54 4.39 -10.63
N SER A 108 -2.58 5.12 -11.21
CA SER A 108 -1.19 4.65 -11.29
C SER A 108 -0.63 4.44 -9.88
N ILE A 109 -0.11 3.26 -9.60
CA ILE A 109 0.49 2.92 -8.30
C ILE A 109 1.81 2.19 -8.49
N ILE A 110 2.80 2.56 -7.71
CA ILE A 110 4.10 1.91 -7.62
C ILE A 110 4.27 1.41 -6.18
N CYS A 111 4.29 0.10 -6.02
CA CYS A 111 4.45 -0.56 -4.72
C CYS A 111 5.20 -1.88 -4.87
N HIS A 112 5.11 -2.76 -3.90
CA HIS A 112 5.85 -4.02 -3.84
C HIS A 112 5.00 -5.21 -4.28
N ASN A 113 5.62 -6.39 -4.38
CA ASN A 113 4.93 -7.64 -4.69
C ASN A 113 5.06 -8.66 -3.56
N MET A 114 4.03 -9.47 -3.36
CA MET A 114 4.11 -10.68 -2.56
C MET A 114 4.49 -11.88 -3.42
N THR A 115 5.14 -12.85 -2.80
CA THR A 115 5.35 -14.17 -3.39
C THR A 115 4.20 -15.08 -2.93
N VAL A 116 3.49 -15.65 -3.89
CA VAL A 116 2.29 -16.47 -3.63
C VAL A 116 2.39 -17.79 -4.37
N GLU A 117 2.15 -18.90 -3.66
CA GLU A 117 2.09 -20.24 -4.20
C GLU A 117 0.82 -20.94 -3.70
N ASN A 118 -0.03 -21.41 -4.63
CA ASN A 118 -1.29 -22.10 -4.29
C ASN A 118 -2.14 -21.31 -3.28
N ASP A 119 -2.33 -20.02 -3.55
CA ASP A 119 -3.10 -19.09 -2.68
C ASP A 119 -2.47 -18.85 -1.30
N LYS A 120 -1.25 -19.31 -1.08
CA LYS A 120 -0.52 -19.10 0.15
C LYS A 120 0.58 -18.05 -0.04
N ILE A 121 0.63 -17.07 0.85
CA ILE A 121 1.71 -16.09 0.86
C ILE A 121 2.96 -16.76 1.42
N THR A 122 3.99 -16.88 0.58
CA THR A 122 5.26 -17.51 0.93
C THR A 122 6.38 -16.52 1.22
N GLY A 123 6.17 -15.25 0.90
CA GLY A 123 7.15 -14.19 1.13
C GLY A 123 6.73 -12.89 0.46
N TYR A 124 7.68 -11.98 0.35
CA TYR A 124 7.48 -10.71 -0.32
C TYR A 124 8.75 -10.26 -1.03
N LYS A 125 8.58 -9.39 -2.02
CA LYS A 125 9.68 -8.83 -2.79
C LYS A 125 9.51 -7.32 -2.84
N LEU A 126 10.42 -6.60 -2.19
CA LEU A 126 10.50 -5.15 -2.33
C LEU A 126 10.91 -4.79 -3.75
N ARG A 127 10.26 -3.81 -4.34
CA ARG A 127 10.60 -3.29 -5.67
C ARG A 127 12.04 -2.78 -5.67
N GLN A 128 12.38 -1.98 -4.67
CA GLN A 128 13.71 -1.41 -4.47
C GLN A 128 13.84 -0.84 -3.05
N PRO A 129 15.06 -0.70 -2.52
CA PRO A 129 15.26 0.03 -1.27
C PRO A 129 14.83 1.48 -1.42
N ASN A 130 14.26 2.07 -0.36
CA ASN A 130 13.80 3.46 -0.34
C ASN A 130 12.89 3.79 -1.54
N ASN A 131 11.88 2.95 -1.79
CA ASN A 131 11.07 3.02 -2.99
C ASN A 131 10.46 4.40 -3.25
N LYS A 132 9.90 5.05 -2.22
CA LYS A 132 9.28 6.38 -2.36
C LYS A 132 10.30 7.42 -2.86
N GLN A 133 11.47 7.47 -2.24
CA GLN A 133 12.55 8.38 -2.65
C GLN A 133 13.02 8.09 -4.08
N LYS A 134 13.24 6.82 -4.40
CA LYS A 134 13.71 6.40 -5.73
C LYS A 134 12.73 6.75 -6.84
N VAL A 135 11.44 6.64 -6.60
CA VAL A 135 10.41 7.05 -7.57
C VAL A 135 10.47 8.56 -7.80
N ILE A 136 10.58 9.35 -6.72
CA ILE A 136 10.69 10.82 -6.83
C ILE A 136 11.93 11.21 -7.62
N GLU A 137 13.09 10.63 -7.32
CA GLU A 137 14.34 10.87 -8.04
C GLU A 137 14.22 10.51 -9.53
N ALA A 138 13.58 9.40 -9.86
CA ALA A 138 13.33 8.98 -11.25
C ALA A 138 12.46 9.98 -12.00
N LEU A 139 11.37 10.45 -11.40
CA LEU A 139 10.48 11.46 -11.99
C LEU A 139 11.20 12.80 -12.18
N GLN A 140 12.04 13.20 -11.23
CA GLN A 140 12.87 14.41 -11.36
C GLN A 140 13.89 14.27 -12.51
N SER A 141 14.45 13.08 -12.69
CA SER A 141 15.37 12.81 -13.83
C SER A 141 14.67 12.97 -15.19
N LEU A 142 13.36 12.72 -15.23
CA LEU A 142 12.49 12.96 -16.39
C LEU A 142 12.05 14.43 -16.53
N LYS A 143 12.63 15.33 -15.73
CA LYS A 143 12.35 16.79 -15.74
C LYS A 143 10.96 17.16 -15.22
N PHE A 144 10.28 16.31 -14.49
CA PHE A 144 9.09 16.69 -13.75
C PHE A 144 9.46 17.54 -12.53
N LYS A 145 8.63 18.52 -12.24
CA LYS A 145 8.56 19.12 -10.89
C LYS A 145 7.68 18.23 -10.04
N VAL A 146 8.24 17.64 -8.98
CA VAL A 146 7.56 16.64 -8.16
C VAL A 146 7.14 17.23 -6.83
N PHE A 147 5.86 17.05 -6.47
CA PHE A 147 5.36 17.22 -5.12
C PHE A 147 5.00 15.85 -4.54
N ALA A 148 5.36 15.63 -3.29
CA ALA A 148 5.01 14.41 -2.57
C ALA A 148 4.18 14.75 -1.33
N SER A 149 3.19 13.92 -1.04
CA SER A 149 2.34 14.05 0.13
C SER A 149 2.05 12.68 0.72
N GLY A 150 2.15 12.56 2.04
CA GLY A 150 1.91 11.35 2.80
C GLY A 150 1.73 11.66 4.28
N ASP A 151 1.42 10.63 5.07
CA ASP A 151 1.21 10.72 6.52
C ASP A 151 2.43 10.27 7.33
N SER A 152 3.44 9.69 6.68
CA SER A 152 4.67 9.20 7.31
C SER A 152 5.91 9.74 6.60
N TYR A 153 6.80 10.37 7.36
CA TYR A 153 8.09 10.88 6.91
C TYR A 153 9.21 10.37 7.81
#